data_23dcfec7ebe6f294e4015774548a2891
#
_entry.id   23dcfec7ebe6f294e4015774548a2891
#
_cell.length_a   1.000
_cell.length_b   1.000
_cell.length_c   1.000
_cell.angle_alpha   90.00
_cell.angle_beta   90.00
_cell.angle_gamma   90.00
#
_symmetry.space_group_name_H-M   'P 1'
#
loop_
_entity.id
_entity.type
_entity.pdbx_description
1 polymer ?
#
loop_
_entity_poly.entity_id
_entity_poly.type
_entity_poly.pdbx_seq_one_letter_code
_entity_poly.pdbx_strand_id
1 'polypeptide(L)'
;MQEIEFKFQVPVKKRKALQKAFTLLKAEPIHLAAQYFDTADQTLAKHCIAIRRRQENDEWKQTFKAVNSAKVLSRLELEFDIAPPETTTLDLDNYKDYSAIYKKLKRALGLPLPTLELLFETNIQRLRVLQDVGNSTVEIALDIGKIFKEQNSVDIFEIEFELKQGSIEDLIAFIRPGVQKYQLSLETH
;
A
#
# COMPACT_ATOMS: atom_id res chain seq x y z
N MET A 1 -14.21 -2.21 3.43
CA MET A 1 -13.78 -1.71 2.13
C MET A 1 -13.12 -0.32 2.17
N GLN A 2 -13.31 0.48 3.21
CA GLN A 2 -12.54 1.73 3.42
C GLN A 2 -11.35 1.48 4.32
N GLU A 3 -10.21 2.04 3.94
CA GLU A 3 -8.94 1.95 4.64
C GLU A 3 -8.50 3.36 5.05
N ILE A 4 -8.04 3.51 6.29
CA ILE A 4 -7.47 4.76 6.80
C ILE A 4 -6.03 4.49 7.20
N GLU A 5 -5.09 5.09 6.48
CA GLU A 5 -3.67 4.90 6.73
C GLU A 5 -2.88 6.20 6.54
N PHE A 6 -1.76 6.30 7.27
CA PHE A 6 -0.72 7.31 7.04
C PHE A 6 0.57 6.61 6.70
N LYS A 7 1.19 7.02 5.61
CA LYS A 7 2.49 6.51 5.17
C LYS A 7 3.52 7.63 5.20
N PHE A 8 4.69 7.34 5.77
CA PHE A 8 5.78 8.30 5.93
C PHE A 8 7.08 7.75 5.37
N GLN A 9 7.85 8.63 4.74
CA GLN A 9 9.24 8.37 4.42
C GLN A 9 10.11 8.55 5.67
N VAL A 10 11.09 7.66 5.84
CA VAL A 10 12.02 7.69 6.96
C VAL A 10 13.36 8.26 6.48
N PRO A 11 13.81 9.40 7.04
CA PRO A 11 15.10 9.97 6.63
C PRO A 11 16.25 9.02 6.97
N VAL A 12 17.27 9.01 6.12
CA VAL A 12 18.40 8.07 6.21
C VAL A 12 18.99 8.00 7.63
N LYS A 13 19.18 9.16 8.25
CA LYS A 13 19.78 9.27 9.59
C LYS A 13 18.96 8.62 10.72
N LYS A 14 17.67 8.35 10.49
CA LYS A 14 16.75 7.75 11.48
C LYS A 14 16.43 6.28 11.22
N ARG A 15 16.83 5.74 10.07
CA ARG A 15 16.48 4.37 9.66
C ARG A 15 16.97 3.31 10.63
N LYS A 16 18.22 3.41 11.05
CA LYS A 16 18.84 2.45 11.96
C LYS A 16 18.15 2.43 13.33
N ALA A 17 17.86 3.60 13.88
CA ALA A 17 17.17 3.73 15.16
C ALA A 17 15.75 3.16 15.09
N LEU A 18 15.01 3.44 14.03
CA LEU A 18 13.65 2.94 13.83
C LEU A 18 13.64 1.43 13.65
N GLN A 19 14.56 0.88 12.88
CA GLN A 19 14.69 -0.57 12.68
C GLN A 19 14.97 -1.29 13.99
N LYS A 20 15.83 -0.72 14.83
CA LYS A 20 16.12 -1.24 16.17
C LYS A 20 14.88 -1.23 17.07
N ALA A 21 14.07 -0.16 17.00
CA ALA A 21 12.82 -0.08 17.77
C ALA A 21 11.85 -1.20 17.38
N PHE A 22 11.70 -1.50 16.10
CA PHE A 22 10.85 -2.62 15.62
C PHE A 22 11.40 -3.98 16.07
N THR A 23 12.72 -4.16 16.09
CA THR A 23 13.35 -5.38 16.60
C THR A 23 13.03 -5.61 18.07
N LEU A 24 13.07 -4.55 18.87
CA LEU A 24 12.71 -4.62 20.29
C LEU A 24 11.24 -4.91 20.54
N LEU A 25 10.37 -4.51 19.61
CA LEU A 25 8.93 -4.83 19.66
C LEU A 25 8.62 -6.25 19.19
N LYS A 26 9.62 -7.01 18.78
CA LYS A 26 9.45 -8.36 18.23
C LYS A 26 8.49 -8.41 17.04
N ALA A 27 8.59 -7.42 16.15
CA ALA A 27 7.80 -7.33 14.95
C ALA A 27 8.01 -8.59 14.08
N GLU A 28 6.92 -9.12 13.53
CA GLU A 28 6.96 -10.27 12.62
C GLU A 28 7.45 -9.83 11.24
N PRO A 29 8.49 -10.49 10.68
CA PRO A 29 8.92 -10.23 9.32
C PRO A 29 8.00 -10.94 8.32
N ILE A 30 7.60 -10.21 7.26
CA ILE A 30 6.85 -10.73 6.13
C ILE A 30 7.57 -10.32 4.86
N HIS A 31 7.77 -11.26 3.93
CA HIS A 31 8.30 -10.94 2.61
C HIS A 31 7.14 -10.64 1.66
N LEU A 32 7.18 -9.48 1.02
CA LEU A 32 6.18 -9.00 0.08
C LEU A 32 6.83 -8.75 -1.28
N ALA A 33 6.41 -9.50 -2.28
CA ALA A 33 6.81 -9.27 -3.66
C ALA A 33 5.57 -8.83 -4.46
N ALA A 34 5.57 -7.62 -4.98
CA ALA A 34 4.41 -7.06 -5.64
C ALA A 34 4.71 -6.67 -7.09
N GLN A 35 3.69 -6.85 -7.92
CA GLN A 35 3.66 -6.43 -9.32
C GLN A 35 2.57 -5.38 -9.47
N TYR A 36 2.91 -4.22 -10.04
CA TYR A 36 1.97 -3.11 -10.23
C TYR A 36 1.62 -2.95 -11.70
N PHE A 37 0.32 -2.82 -11.96
CA PHE A 37 -0.25 -2.82 -13.31
C PHE A 37 -0.92 -1.50 -13.62
N ASP A 38 -0.71 -1.01 -14.84
CA ASP A 38 -1.34 0.21 -15.36
C ASP A 38 -1.33 0.15 -16.89
N THR A 39 -1.87 1.19 -17.51
CA THR A 39 -1.63 1.47 -18.93
C THR A 39 -0.21 2.02 -19.10
N ALA A 40 0.33 1.94 -20.30
CA ALA A 40 1.70 2.42 -20.60
C ALA A 40 1.89 3.90 -20.25
N ASP A 41 0.85 4.73 -20.38
CA ASP A 41 0.86 6.14 -20.05
C ASP A 41 0.46 6.44 -18.60
N GLN A 42 0.31 5.42 -17.77
CA GLN A 42 0.01 5.52 -16.33
C GLN A 42 -1.32 6.22 -16.03
N THR A 43 -2.34 5.92 -16.79
CA THR A 43 -3.68 6.53 -16.63
C THR A 43 -4.29 6.25 -15.25
N LEU A 44 -4.15 5.03 -14.72
CA LEU A 44 -4.65 4.71 -13.38
C LEU A 44 -3.96 5.55 -12.30
N ALA A 45 -2.63 5.65 -12.35
CA ALA A 45 -1.87 6.46 -11.39
C ALA A 45 -2.30 7.94 -11.43
N LYS A 46 -2.56 8.48 -12.61
CA LYS A 46 -3.07 9.85 -12.79
C LYS A 46 -4.45 10.06 -12.15
N HIS A 47 -5.23 9.00 -11.98
CA HIS A 47 -6.52 9.01 -11.30
C HIS A 47 -6.45 8.50 -9.86
N CYS A 48 -5.24 8.42 -9.30
CA CYS A 48 -4.98 7.94 -7.94
C CYS A 48 -5.51 6.53 -7.68
N ILE A 49 -5.43 5.67 -8.69
CA ILE A 49 -5.81 4.26 -8.64
C ILE A 49 -4.55 3.41 -8.76
N ALA A 50 -4.43 2.38 -7.92
CA ALA A 50 -3.37 1.38 -8.00
C ALA A 50 -3.98 -0.03 -8.02
N ILE A 51 -3.50 -0.87 -8.93
CA ILE A 51 -3.85 -2.29 -9.00
C ILE A 51 -2.55 -3.09 -8.94
N ARG A 52 -2.51 -4.05 -8.02
CA ARG A 52 -1.33 -4.90 -7.84
C ARG A 52 -1.70 -6.37 -7.66
N ARG A 53 -0.77 -7.24 -8.02
CA ARG A 53 -0.71 -8.62 -7.53
C ARG A 53 0.46 -8.71 -6.57
N ARG A 54 0.25 -9.32 -5.41
CA ARG A 54 1.28 -9.40 -4.38
C ARG A 54 1.38 -10.80 -3.82
N GLN A 55 2.59 -11.29 -3.71
CA GLN A 55 2.91 -12.51 -3.00
C GLN A 55 3.27 -12.14 -1.55
N GLU A 56 2.52 -12.70 -0.61
CA GLU A 56 2.81 -12.66 0.83
C GLU A 56 3.17 -14.07 1.27
N ASN A 57 4.46 -14.32 1.52
CA ASN A 57 4.96 -15.68 1.69
C ASN A 57 4.60 -16.52 0.45
N ASP A 58 3.74 -17.53 0.59
CA ASP A 58 3.33 -18.41 -0.51
C ASP A 58 1.94 -18.07 -1.10
N GLU A 59 1.28 -17.05 -0.56
CA GLU A 59 -0.06 -16.66 -0.96
C GLU A 59 -0.03 -15.47 -1.92
N TRP A 60 -0.89 -15.52 -2.95
CA TRP A 60 -1.05 -14.42 -3.91
C TRP A 60 -2.38 -13.73 -3.72
N LYS A 61 -2.33 -12.40 -3.73
CA LYS A 61 -3.51 -11.53 -3.63
C LYS A 61 -3.49 -10.46 -4.70
N GLN A 62 -4.68 -10.09 -5.17
CA GLN A 62 -4.85 -8.94 -6.06
C GLN A 62 -5.57 -7.84 -5.30
N THR A 63 -5.04 -6.63 -5.37
CA THR A 63 -5.57 -5.48 -4.62
C THR A 63 -5.86 -4.32 -5.56
N PHE A 64 -7.03 -3.74 -5.40
CA PHE A 64 -7.41 -2.44 -5.97
C PHE A 64 -7.42 -1.42 -4.85
N LYS A 65 -6.73 -0.30 -5.04
CA LYS A 65 -6.77 0.84 -4.12
C LYS A 65 -7.06 2.12 -4.88
N ALA A 66 -7.98 2.93 -4.37
CA ALA A 66 -8.26 4.26 -4.91
C ALA A 66 -8.39 5.27 -3.78
N VAL A 67 -7.75 6.43 -3.93
CA VAL A 67 -7.90 7.54 -2.99
C VAL A 67 -9.29 8.14 -3.16
N ASN A 68 -9.99 8.30 -2.04
CA ASN A 68 -11.27 9.01 -2.04
C ASN A 68 -11.00 10.52 -2.06
N SER A 69 -11.44 11.19 -3.13
CA SER A 69 -11.21 12.62 -3.34
C SER A 69 -11.78 13.51 -2.23
N ALA A 70 -12.78 13.04 -1.49
CA ALA A 70 -13.38 13.78 -0.39
C ALA A 70 -12.61 13.64 0.94
N LYS A 71 -11.77 12.60 1.07
CA LYS A 71 -11.00 12.30 2.29
C LYS A 71 -9.64 11.76 1.90
N VAL A 72 -8.64 12.60 1.95
CA VAL A 72 -7.25 12.27 1.52
C VAL A 72 -6.70 11.01 2.19
N LEU A 73 -7.12 10.73 3.42
CA LEU A 73 -6.63 9.60 4.21
C LEU A 73 -7.50 8.34 4.08
N SER A 74 -8.66 8.46 3.43
CA SER A 74 -9.58 7.33 3.24
C SER A 74 -9.46 6.79 1.82
N ARG A 75 -9.27 5.49 1.71
CA ARG A 75 -9.09 4.78 0.43
C ARG A 75 -10.20 3.77 0.23
N LEU A 76 -10.66 3.63 -1.01
CA LEU A 76 -11.49 2.51 -1.42
C LEU A 76 -10.56 1.35 -1.75
N GLU A 77 -10.71 0.24 -1.05
CA GLU A 77 -9.88 -0.95 -1.24
C GLU A 77 -10.73 -2.18 -1.49
N LEU A 78 -10.26 -3.01 -2.41
CA LEU A 78 -10.76 -4.38 -2.60
C LEU A 78 -9.56 -5.30 -2.75
N GLU A 79 -9.54 -6.37 -1.96
CA GLU A 79 -8.50 -7.40 -2.03
C GLU A 79 -9.14 -8.77 -2.12
N PHE A 80 -8.60 -9.64 -2.96
CA PHE A 80 -9.04 -11.03 -3.08
C PHE A 80 -7.88 -11.94 -3.41
N ASP A 81 -8.01 -13.20 -3.00
CA ASP A 81 -7.02 -14.25 -3.26
C ASP A 81 -7.05 -14.63 -4.74
N ILE A 82 -5.86 -14.90 -5.30
CA ILE A 82 -5.69 -15.37 -6.66
C ILE A 82 -4.74 -16.56 -6.70
N ALA A 83 -4.81 -17.35 -7.75
CA ALA A 83 -3.78 -18.35 -8.05
C ALA A 83 -2.46 -17.64 -8.43
N PRO A 84 -1.30 -18.30 -8.30
CA PRO A 84 -0.05 -17.76 -8.79
C PRO A 84 -0.19 -17.29 -10.25
N PRO A 85 0.14 -16.03 -10.56
CA PRO A 85 -0.08 -15.49 -11.91
C PRO A 85 0.85 -16.12 -12.94
N GLU A 86 0.30 -16.41 -14.11
CA GLU A 86 1.06 -16.98 -15.22
C GLU A 86 1.44 -15.94 -16.29
N THR A 87 0.92 -14.72 -16.17
CA THR A 87 1.11 -13.66 -17.17
C THR A 87 1.56 -12.35 -16.54
N THR A 88 2.18 -11.49 -17.34
CA THR A 88 2.57 -10.12 -16.99
C THR A 88 1.53 -9.08 -17.43
N THR A 89 0.34 -9.54 -17.79
CA THR A 89 -0.81 -8.69 -18.11
C THR A 89 -1.95 -8.94 -17.13
N LEU A 90 -2.83 -7.97 -16.99
CA LEU A 90 -3.95 -8.07 -16.05
C LEU A 90 -5.25 -7.63 -16.73
N ASP A 91 -6.22 -8.53 -16.70
CA ASP A 91 -7.57 -8.29 -17.21
C ASP A 91 -8.43 -7.68 -16.10
N LEU A 92 -9.26 -6.71 -16.45
CA LEU A 92 -10.13 -5.99 -15.52
C LEU A 92 -11.55 -6.58 -15.40
N ASP A 93 -11.84 -7.69 -16.06
CA ASP A 93 -13.18 -8.31 -16.06
C ASP A 93 -13.62 -8.75 -14.65
N ASN A 94 -12.68 -9.09 -13.78
CA ASN A 94 -12.96 -9.47 -12.39
C ASN A 94 -13.67 -8.37 -11.59
N TYR A 95 -13.59 -7.11 -12.02
CA TYR A 95 -14.17 -5.99 -11.31
C TYR A 95 -15.61 -5.65 -11.71
N LYS A 96 -16.19 -6.35 -12.70
CA LYS A 96 -17.54 -6.09 -13.18
C LYS A 96 -18.62 -6.19 -12.11
N ASP A 97 -18.44 -7.10 -11.15
CA ASP A 97 -19.40 -7.33 -10.08
C ASP A 97 -19.26 -6.33 -8.91
N TYR A 98 -18.26 -5.45 -8.97
CA TYR A 98 -17.99 -4.45 -7.95
C TYR A 98 -18.28 -3.05 -8.50
N SER A 99 -19.55 -2.64 -8.40
CA SER A 99 -20.08 -1.46 -9.10
C SER A 99 -19.31 -0.16 -8.84
N ALA A 100 -18.93 0.11 -7.60
CA ALA A 100 -18.18 1.33 -7.24
C ALA A 100 -16.78 1.35 -7.88
N ILE A 101 -16.10 0.22 -7.88
CA ILE A 101 -14.77 0.06 -8.47
C ILE A 101 -14.85 0.10 -9.98
N TYR A 102 -15.77 -0.64 -10.56
CA TYR A 102 -15.98 -0.70 -12.01
C TYR A 102 -16.30 0.69 -12.58
N LYS A 103 -17.11 1.46 -11.89
CA LYS A 103 -17.42 2.85 -12.25
C LYS A 103 -16.17 3.74 -12.28
N LYS A 104 -15.29 3.60 -11.28
CA LYS A 104 -14.02 4.34 -11.24
C LYS A 104 -13.10 3.95 -12.39
N LEU A 105 -13.01 2.66 -12.70
CA LEU A 105 -12.20 2.15 -13.81
C LEU A 105 -12.72 2.66 -15.17
N LYS A 106 -14.02 2.63 -15.40
CA LYS A 106 -14.62 3.16 -16.63
C LYS A 106 -14.38 4.65 -16.79
N ARG A 107 -14.48 5.41 -15.70
CA ARG A 107 -14.23 6.85 -15.71
C ARG A 107 -12.76 7.16 -16.05
N ALA A 108 -11.83 6.39 -15.50
CA ALA A 108 -10.40 6.61 -15.73
C ALA A 108 -9.95 6.15 -17.12
N LEU A 109 -10.39 4.98 -17.56
CA LEU A 109 -9.85 4.28 -18.73
C LEU A 109 -10.74 4.36 -19.98
N GLY A 110 -12.04 4.67 -19.81
CA GLY A 110 -13.02 4.59 -20.90
C GLY A 110 -13.43 3.14 -21.21
N LEU A 111 -14.27 2.97 -22.22
CA LEU A 111 -14.72 1.67 -22.70
C LEU A 111 -14.30 1.49 -24.17
N PRO A 112 -13.91 0.27 -24.58
CA PRO A 112 -13.74 -0.93 -23.76
C PRO A 112 -12.56 -0.80 -22.79
N LEU A 113 -12.62 -1.47 -21.64
CA LEU A 113 -11.52 -1.47 -20.68
C LEU A 113 -10.29 -2.16 -21.29
N PRO A 114 -9.12 -1.54 -21.22
CA PRO A 114 -7.89 -2.15 -21.74
C PRO A 114 -7.39 -3.27 -20.84
N THR A 115 -6.54 -4.14 -21.40
CA THR A 115 -5.70 -5.03 -20.62
C THR A 115 -4.52 -4.22 -20.07
N LEU A 116 -4.25 -4.35 -18.77
CA LEU A 116 -3.15 -3.63 -18.13
C LEU A 116 -1.81 -4.36 -18.29
N GLU A 117 -0.74 -3.60 -18.22
CA GLU A 117 0.64 -4.09 -18.35
C GLU A 117 1.36 -3.97 -17.01
N LEU A 118 2.34 -4.84 -16.78
CA LEU A 118 3.25 -4.74 -15.64
C LEU A 118 4.18 -3.54 -15.85
N LEU A 119 4.12 -2.55 -14.95
CA LEU A 119 4.96 -1.35 -15.04
C LEU A 119 6.17 -1.39 -14.11
N PHE A 120 5.99 -1.87 -12.89
CA PHE A 120 7.08 -1.97 -11.93
C PHE A 120 6.78 -3.04 -10.89
N GLU A 121 7.83 -3.46 -10.19
CA GLU A 121 7.75 -4.44 -9.12
C GLU A 121 8.35 -3.88 -7.85
N THR A 122 7.88 -4.37 -6.70
CA THR A 122 8.48 -4.08 -5.40
C THR A 122 8.89 -5.39 -4.73
N ASN A 123 9.99 -5.34 -3.99
CA ASN A 123 10.44 -6.43 -3.14
C ASN A 123 10.72 -5.83 -1.77
N ILE A 124 9.92 -6.20 -0.77
CA ILE A 124 9.90 -5.54 0.53
C ILE A 124 9.94 -6.60 1.62
N GLN A 125 10.76 -6.34 2.64
CA GLN A 125 10.60 -6.97 3.94
C GLN A 125 9.79 -6.02 4.82
N ARG A 126 8.63 -6.50 5.28
CA ARG A 126 7.75 -5.75 6.18
C ARG A 126 7.92 -6.26 7.60
N LEU A 127 8.18 -5.37 8.53
CA LEU A 127 8.10 -5.64 9.97
C LEU A 127 6.78 -5.05 10.47
N ARG A 128 5.94 -5.90 11.05
CA ARG A 128 4.56 -5.53 11.39
C ARG A 128 4.28 -5.75 12.87
N VAL A 129 3.59 -4.79 13.50
CA VAL A 129 3.15 -4.84 14.88
C VAL A 129 1.72 -4.32 14.98
N LEU A 130 0.89 -5.00 15.75
CA LEU A 130 -0.42 -4.47 16.17
C LEU A 130 -0.28 -3.80 17.53
N GLN A 131 -0.84 -2.62 17.67
CA GLN A 131 -0.76 -1.82 18.88
C GLN A 131 -2.15 -1.33 19.28
N ASP A 132 -2.51 -1.58 20.54
CA ASP A 132 -3.73 -0.98 21.12
C ASP A 132 -3.43 0.47 21.55
N VAL A 133 -4.31 1.37 21.15
CA VAL A 133 -4.20 2.82 21.40
C VAL A 133 -5.56 3.35 21.83
N GLY A 134 -5.72 3.61 23.14
CA GLY A 134 -7.03 3.96 23.69
C GLY A 134 -8.03 2.83 23.42
N ASN A 135 -9.14 3.14 22.75
CA ASN A 135 -10.14 2.16 22.32
C ASN A 135 -9.92 1.70 20.87
N SER A 136 -8.78 2.03 20.29
CA SER A 136 -8.45 1.75 18.89
C SER A 136 -7.34 0.72 18.77
N THR A 137 -7.26 0.06 17.61
CA THR A 137 -6.16 -0.82 17.23
C THR A 137 -5.50 -0.29 15.97
N VAL A 138 -4.18 -0.13 16.03
CA VAL A 138 -3.37 0.39 14.94
C VAL A 138 -2.36 -0.67 14.50
N GLU A 139 -2.27 -0.91 13.21
CA GLU A 139 -1.17 -1.69 12.64
C GLU A 139 -0.04 -0.74 12.26
N ILE A 140 1.16 -1.06 12.70
CA ILE A 140 2.37 -0.32 12.35
C ILE A 140 3.21 -1.25 11.47
N ALA A 141 3.57 -0.80 10.28
CA ALA A 141 4.39 -1.55 9.34
C ALA A 141 5.62 -0.75 8.94
N LEU A 142 6.80 -1.36 9.06
CA LEU A 142 8.04 -0.81 8.55
C LEU A 142 8.43 -1.57 7.29
N ASP A 143 8.45 -0.89 6.16
CA ASP A 143 8.76 -1.46 4.85
C ASP A 143 10.17 -1.09 4.42
N ILE A 144 10.98 -2.11 4.22
CA ILE A 144 12.37 -1.96 3.79
C ILE A 144 12.57 -2.81 2.53
N GLY A 145 13.00 -2.18 1.45
CA GLY A 145 13.22 -2.91 0.20
C GLY A 145 13.52 -2.01 -0.98
N LYS A 146 13.06 -2.43 -2.16
CA LYS A 146 13.34 -1.74 -3.43
C LYS A 146 12.14 -1.76 -4.36
N ILE A 147 12.05 -0.71 -5.19
CA ILE A 147 11.20 -0.66 -6.38
C ILE A 147 12.09 -0.95 -7.57
N PHE A 148 11.65 -1.84 -8.45
CA PHE A 148 12.33 -2.17 -9.70
C PHE A 148 11.47 -1.73 -10.88
N LYS A 149 12.05 -0.91 -11.75
CA LYS A 149 11.42 -0.51 -13.01
C LYS A 149 12.46 -0.64 -14.12
N GLU A 150 12.23 -1.57 -15.04
CA GLU A 150 13.19 -1.92 -16.07
C GLU A 150 14.54 -2.32 -15.45
N GLN A 151 15.62 -1.58 -15.74
CA GLN A 151 16.94 -1.84 -15.19
C GLN A 151 17.31 -0.95 -14.00
N ASN A 152 16.37 -0.13 -13.54
CA ASN A 152 16.58 0.80 -12.44
C ASN A 152 15.94 0.29 -11.15
N SER A 153 16.55 0.65 -10.03
CA SER A 153 15.97 0.39 -8.70
C SER A 153 16.08 1.60 -7.81
N VAL A 154 15.10 1.74 -6.92
CA VAL A 154 15.03 2.80 -5.91
C VAL A 154 14.76 2.15 -4.56
N ASP A 155 15.48 2.59 -3.53
CA ASP A 155 15.29 2.09 -2.17
C ASP A 155 13.96 2.56 -1.58
N ILE A 156 13.32 1.66 -0.83
CA ILE A 156 12.14 1.94 -0.02
C ILE A 156 12.53 1.84 1.45
N PHE A 157 12.20 2.86 2.22
CA PHE A 157 12.26 2.81 3.68
C PHE A 157 11.14 3.68 4.23
N GLU A 158 10.00 3.03 4.49
CA GLU A 158 8.74 3.68 4.82
C GLU A 158 8.15 3.10 6.09
N ILE A 159 7.41 3.92 6.83
CA ILE A 159 6.59 3.46 7.95
C ILE A 159 5.13 3.81 7.66
N GLU A 160 4.25 2.86 7.90
CA GLU A 160 2.81 2.97 7.67
C GLU A 160 2.06 2.72 8.95
N PHE A 161 1.06 3.56 9.23
CA PHE A 161 0.16 3.41 10.36
C PHE A 161 -1.25 3.25 9.81
N GLU A 162 -1.85 2.09 10.03
CA GLU A 162 -3.18 1.77 9.54
C GLU A 162 -4.14 1.60 10.71
N LEU A 163 -5.27 2.30 10.66
CA LEU A 163 -6.33 2.12 11.64
C LEU A 163 -7.10 0.83 11.32
N LYS A 164 -6.93 -0.18 12.17
CA LYS A 164 -7.65 -1.45 12.02
C LYS A 164 -9.04 -1.37 12.64
N GLN A 165 -9.17 -0.67 13.75
CA GLN A 165 -10.41 -0.50 14.49
C GLN A 165 -10.31 0.75 15.35
N GLY A 166 -11.41 1.50 15.48
CA GLY A 166 -11.50 2.64 16.36
C GLY A 166 -11.57 3.98 15.66
N SER A 167 -10.99 5.02 16.26
CA SER A 167 -11.12 6.41 15.82
C SER A 167 -9.86 6.95 15.19
N ILE A 168 -10.05 7.84 14.20
CA ILE A 168 -8.92 8.56 13.56
C ILE A 168 -8.20 9.47 14.56
N GLU A 169 -8.90 10.00 15.55
CA GLU A 169 -8.33 10.85 16.60
C GLU A 169 -7.28 10.09 17.41
N ASP A 170 -7.58 8.84 17.79
CA ASP A 170 -6.61 7.97 18.47
C ASP A 170 -5.40 7.69 17.58
N LEU A 171 -5.61 7.44 16.29
CA LEU A 171 -4.54 7.21 15.33
C LEU A 171 -3.62 8.43 15.23
N ILE A 172 -4.17 9.62 15.07
CA ILE A 172 -3.40 10.87 14.94
C ILE A 172 -2.61 11.14 16.22
N ALA A 173 -3.22 10.99 17.38
CA ALA A 173 -2.55 11.18 18.67
C ALA A 173 -1.38 10.20 18.86
N PHE A 174 -1.54 8.97 18.39
CA PHE A 174 -0.49 7.95 18.46
C PHE A 174 0.69 8.26 17.54
N ILE A 175 0.42 8.75 16.32
CA ILE A 175 1.45 9.00 15.30
C ILE A 175 2.35 10.18 15.66
N ARG A 176 1.80 11.25 16.24
CA ARG A 176 2.52 12.52 16.48
C ARG A 176 3.88 12.38 17.13
N PRO A 177 4.03 11.68 18.27
CA PRO A 177 5.35 11.56 18.91
C PRO A 177 6.39 10.88 18.01
N GLY A 178 5.97 9.87 17.27
CA GLY A 178 6.84 9.14 16.33
C GLY A 178 7.28 10.01 15.16
N VAL A 179 6.38 10.80 14.60
CA VAL A 179 6.69 11.74 13.50
C VAL A 179 7.76 12.74 13.94
N GLN A 180 7.64 13.29 15.14
CA GLN A 180 8.63 14.23 15.70
C GLN A 180 9.95 13.54 16.00
N LYS A 181 9.90 12.40 16.68
CA LYS A 181 11.11 11.67 17.11
C LYS A 181 11.97 11.22 15.94
N TYR A 182 11.34 10.66 14.89
CA TYR A 182 12.04 10.11 13.75
C TYR A 182 12.07 11.02 12.52
N GLN A 183 11.55 12.25 12.66
CA GLN A 183 11.52 13.26 11.59
C GLN A 183 10.91 12.72 10.30
N LEU A 184 9.76 12.07 10.44
CA LEU A 184 9.05 11.43 9.33
C LEU A 184 8.41 12.46 8.40
N SER A 185 8.43 12.17 7.09
CA SER A 185 7.79 12.99 6.06
C SER A 185 6.57 12.26 5.50
N LEU A 186 5.40 12.91 5.58
CA LEU A 186 4.16 12.32 5.07
C LEU A 186 4.23 12.11 3.57
N GLU A 187 3.92 10.89 3.12
CA GLU A 187 3.74 10.55 1.72
C GLU A 187 2.29 10.81 1.32
N THR A 188 2.07 11.53 0.22
CA THR A 188 0.73 11.95 -0.21
C THR A 188 0.12 11.07 -1.31
N HIS A 189 0.89 10.12 -1.85
CA HIS A 189 0.41 9.16 -2.88
C HIS A 189 1.23 7.89 -2.99
#